data_52ca167e59ae3896433d9903b7af0f2e
#
_entry.id   52ca167e59ae3896433d9903b7af0f2e
#
_cell.length_a   1.000
_cell.length_b   1.000
_cell.length_c   1.000
_cell.angle_alpha   90.00
_cell.angle_beta   90.00
_cell.angle_gamma   90.00
#
_symmetry.space_group_name_H-M   'P 1'
#
loop_
_entity.id
_entity.type
_entity.pdbx_description
1 polymer ?
#
loop_
_entity_poly.entity_id
_entity_poly.type
_entity_poly.pdbx_seq_one_letter_code
_entity_poly.pdbx_strand_id
1 'polypeptide(L)'
;MSIADQAEHEIKSDEEYVKELAALSKLDYERERTFAAERLGCRSSRLDKIVADERKAGGQSDAKGRSIVLYEPDPWPEPVNGAVVMDEALKEIKSHMAIRHEHAVASVLWAVHTHVYDLFLHSPRLAVNAPEAECGKSLLMTSLVGNLVTRPQPVEIMKPAPFFRLAESHRPCFLIDECDVFIKEDSDLLAAINNGWQPQGGVIRCIGDDFEPRHFTTFTPVALGGIKLEKVLPATTLS
;
A
#
# COMPACT_ATOMS: atom_id res chain seq x y z
N MET A 1 -58.60 -17.89 -29.93
CA MET A 1 -57.72 -16.84 -29.24
C MET A 1 -56.46 -17.51 -28.89
N SER A 2 -55.41 -17.03 -29.51
CA SER A 2 -54.11 -17.63 -29.71
C SER A 2 -53.30 -17.66 -28.41
N ILE A 3 -52.72 -18.81 -28.18
CA ILE A 3 -51.65 -19.02 -27.24
C ILE A 3 -50.38 -18.49 -27.92
N ALA A 4 -50.09 -17.23 -27.70
CA ALA A 4 -48.86 -16.60 -28.16
C ALA A 4 -48.49 -15.50 -27.18
N ASP A 5 -48.15 -15.94 -25.98
CA ASP A 5 -47.45 -15.10 -24.98
C ASP A 5 -46.40 -15.99 -24.33
N GLN A 6 -45.48 -16.47 -25.17
CA GLN A 6 -44.24 -17.06 -24.70
C GLN A 6 -43.22 -15.92 -24.62
N ALA A 7 -42.92 -15.58 -23.38
CA ALA A 7 -41.89 -14.66 -22.97
C ALA A 7 -40.68 -14.71 -23.91
N GLU A 8 -40.37 -13.60 -24.52
CA GLU A 8 -39.04 -13.29 -25.05
C GLU A 8 -38.05 -13.41 -23.88
N HIS A 9 -37.43 -14.56 -23.80
CA HIS A 9 -36.26 -14.72 -22.96
C HIS A 9 -35.15 -13.95 -23.68
N GLU A 10 -34.94 -12.72 -23.27
CA GLU A 10 -33.79 -11.92 -23.65
C GLU A 10 -32.52 -12.79 -23.45
N ILE A 11 -31.86 -13.12 -24.55
CA ILE A 11 -30.63 -13.89 -24.52
C ILE A 11 -29.57 -12.94 -23.93
N LYS A 12 -29.40 -13.00 -22.60
CA LYS A 12 -28.37 -12.27 -21.89
C LYS A 12 -27.00 -12.66 -22.43
N SER A 13 -26.12 -11.70 -22.62
CA SER A 13 -24.74 -11.98 -23.00
C SER A 13 -24.06 -12.82 -21.92
N ASP A 14 -23.06 -13.62 -22.31
CA ASP A 14 -22.29 -14.43 -21.35
C ASP A 14 -21.65 -13.58 -20.24
N GLU A 15 -21.24 -12.34 -20.58
CA GLU A 15 -20.68 -11.40 -19.62
C GLU A 15 -21.73 -10.92 -18.58
N GLU A 16 -22.95 -10.63 -19.01
CA GLU A 16 -24.05 -10.25 -18.10
C GLU A 16 -24.42 -11.41 -17.19
N TYR A 17 -24.44 -12.62 -17.73
CA TYR A 17 -24.73 -13.81 -16.95
C TYR A 17 -23.64 -14.10 -15.91
N VAL A 18 -22.37 -13.91 -16.24
CA VAL A 18 -21.26 -14.02 -15.28
C VAL A 18 -21.37 -12.98 -14.16
N LYS A 19 -21.78 -11.75 -14.45
CA LYS A 19 -22.05 -10.72 -13.43
C LYS A 19 -23.19 -11.10 -12.49
N GLU A 20 -24.26 -11.68 -13.01
CA GLU A 20 -25.35 -12.19 -12.19
C GLU A 20 -24.89 -13.34 -11.27
N LEU A 21 -24.11 -14.29 -11.80
CA LEU A 21 -23.53 -15.37 -11.00
C LEU A 21 -22.58 -14.82 -9.91
N ALA A 22 -21.85 -13.76 -10.21
CA ALA A 22 -20.98 -13.11 -9.24
C ALA A 22 -21.77 -12.42 -8.11
N ALA A 23 -22.98 -11.94 -8.38
CA ALA A 23 -23.84 -11.31 -7.39
C ALA A 23 -24.57 -12.32 -6.46
N LEU A 24 -24.62 -13.60 -6.82
CA LEU A 24 -25.25 -14.63 -5.99
C LEU A 24 -24.49 -14.87 -4.68
N SER A 25 -25.23 -15.31 -3.64
CA SER A 25 -24.62 -15.85 -2.43
C SER A 25 -23.75 -17.09 -2.75
N LYS A 26 -22.78 -17.41 -1.90
CA LYS A 26 -21.96 -18.63 -2.12
C LYS A 26 -22.80 -19.90 -2.26
N LEU A 27 -23.87 -20.01 -1.45
CA LEU A 27 -24.72 -21.18 -1.46
C LEU A 27 -25.58 -21.27 -2.72
N ASP A 28 -26.08 -20.13 -3.19
CA ASP A 28 -26.90 -20.09 -4.40
C ASP A 28 -26.01 -20.30 -5.64
N TYR A 29 -24.81 -19.76 -5.65
CA TYR A 29 -23.82 -20.03 -6.68
C TYR A 29 -23.48 -21.52 -6.76
N GLU A 30 -23.26 -22.21 -5.63
CA GLU A 30 -22.98 -23.65 -5.64
C GLU A 30 -24.13 -24.48 -6.21
N ARG A 31 -25.38 -24.04 -6.04
CA ARG A 31 -26.59 -24.69 -6.62
C ARG A 31 -26.66 -24.50 -8.12
N GLU A 32 -26.30 -23.31 -8.61
CA GLU A 32 -26.35 -22.95 -10.03
C GLU A 32 -25.10 -23.38 -10.80
N ARG A 33 -24.00 -23.60 -10.13
CA ARG A 33 -22.64 -23.79 -10.66
C ARG A 33 -22.55 -24.77 -11.82
N THR A 34 -23.18 -25.96 -11.66
CA THR A 34 -23.10 -27.04 -12.68
C THR A 34 -23.86 -26.64 -13.94
N PHE A 35 -25.09 -26.14 -13.79
CA PHE A 35 -25.91 -25.66 -14.88
C PHE A 35 -25.31 -24.47 -15.62
N ALA A 36 -24.75 -23.52 -14.86
CA ALA A 36 -24.06 -22.36 -15.42
C ALA A 36 -22.80 -22.76 -16.22
N ALA A 37 -22.04 -23.72 -15.74
CA ALA A 37 -20.87 -24.23 -16.45
C ALA A 37 -21.24 -24.90 -17.77
N GLU A 38 -22.31 -25.70 -17.78
CA GLU A 38 -22.84 -26.32 -19.00
C GLU A 38 -23.33 -25.27 -20.00
N ARG A 39 -24.10 -24.27 -19.56
CA ARG A 39 -24.57 -23.16 -20.36
C ARG A 39 -23.45 -22.36 -21.03
N LEU A 40 -22.39 -22.06 -20.28
CA LEU A 40 -21.24 -21.32 -20.76
C LEU A 40 -20.20 -22.18 -21.51
N GLY A 41 -20.48 -23.48 -21.67
CA GLY A 41 -19.59 -24.41 -22.37
C GLY A 41 -18.20 -24.56 -21.75
N CYS A 42 -18.10 -24.37 -20.43
CA CYS A 42 -16.80 -24.43 -19.72
C CYS A 42 -16.83 -25.42 -18.56
N ARG A 43 -15.65 -25.79 -18.05
CA ARG A 43 -15.53 -26.62 -16.84
C ARG A 43 -15.91 -25.80 -15.61
N SER A 44 -16.57 -26.40 -14.61
CA SER A 44 -16.98 -25.75 -13.37
C SER A 44 -15.79 -25.06 -12.66
N SER A 45 -14.61 -25.66 -12.66
CA SER A 45 -13.39 -25.07 -12.09
C SER A 45 -12.90 -23.80 -12.85
N ARG A 46 -13.19 -23.71 -14.14
CA ARG A 46 -12.92 -22.51 -14.94
C ARG A 46 -13.94 -21.42 -14.64
N LEU A 47 -15.23 -21.78 -14.53
CA LEU A 47 -16.28 -20.88 -14.12
C LEU A 47 -16.03 -20.29 -12.73
N ASP A 48 -15.57 -21.08 -11.77
CA ASP A 48 -15.21 -20.63 -10.42
C ASP A 48 -14.17 -19.50 -10.46
N LYS A 49 -13.14 -19.64 -11.31
CA LYS A 49 -12.14 -18.59 -11.49
C LYS A 49 -12.72 -17.33 -12.10
N ILE A 50 -13.53 -17.44 -13.15
CA ILE A 50 -14.16 -16.31 -13.83
C ILE A 50 -15.07 -15.54 -12.86
N VAL A 51 -15.93 -16.24 -12.12
CA VAL A 51 -16.84 -15.64 -11.13
C VAL A 51 -16.06 -15.02 -9.97
N ALA A 52 -14.98 -15.66 -9.52
CA ALA A 52 -14.12 -15.09 -8.48
C ALA A 52 -13.40 -13.81 -8.95
N ASP A 53 -12.97 -13.75 -10.20
CA ASP A 53 -12.35 -12.56 -10.78
C ASP A 53 -13.37 -11.44 -10.98
N GLU A 54 -14.59 -11.74 -11.40
CA GLU A 54 -15.69 -10.77 -11.51
C GLU A 54 -16.10 -10.20 -10.13
N ARG A 55 -16.19 -11.06 -9.09
CA ARG A 55 -16.42 -10.61 -7.70
C ARG A 55 -15.32 -9.66 -7.20
N LYS A 56 -14.08 -9.91 -7.55
CA LYS A 56 -12.97 -9.01 -7.22
C LYS A 56 -13.09 -7.68 -7.96
N ALA A 57 -13.44 -7.70 -9.24
CA ALA A 57 -13.66 -6.50 -10.06
C ALA A 57 -14.83 -5.67 -9.54
N GLY A 58 -15.91 -6.33 -9.07
CA GLY A 58 -17.09 -5.70 -8.47
C GLY A 58 -16.94 -5.25 -7.01
N GLY A 59 -15.73 -5.37 -6.42
CA GLY A 59 -15.47 -4.98 -5.04
C GLY A 59 -16.04 -5.95 -3.98
N GLN A 60 -16.63 -7.06 -4.38
CA GLN A 60 -17.07 -8.14 -3.48
C GLN A 60 -15.91 -9.11 -3.18
N SER A 61 -14.91 -8.64 -2.48
CA SER A 61 -13.85 -9.50 -1.99
C SER A 61 -14.28 -10.13 -0.66
N ASP A 62 -14.32 -11.46 -0.61
CA ASP A 62 -14.43 -12.25 0.63
C ASP A 62 -13.18 -12.15 1.51
N ALA A 63 -12.26 -11.28 1.16
CA ALA A 63 -11.02 -11.09 1.91
C ALA A 63 -11.35 -10.54 3.30
N LYS A 64 -10.94 -11.27 4.32
CA LYS A 64 -10.95 -10.75 5.69
C LYS A 64 -9.96 -9.59 5.77
N GLY A 65 -10.42 -8.44 6.24
CA GLY A 65 -9.64 -7.21 6.33
C GLY A 65 -10.27 -6.06 5.55
N ARG A 66 -9.75 -4.86 5.76
CA ARG A 66 -10.15 -3.67 5.01
C ARG A 66 -9.18 -3.46 3.85
N SER A 67 -9.69 -3.04 2.69
CA SER A 67 -8.83 -2.57 1.60
C SER A 67 -8.05 -1.33 2.04
N ILE A 68 -6.79 -1.26 1.62
CA ILE A 68 -5.96 -0.08 1.87
C ILE A 68 -6.37 0.98 0.85
N VAL A 69 -6.85 2.11 1.37
CA VAL A 69 -7.16 3.29 0.57
C VAL A 69 -6.24 4.40 1.06
N LEU A 70 -5.35 4.86 0.18
CA LEU A 70 -4.47 5.98 0.47
C LEU A 70 -5.14 7.28 0.04
N TYR A 71 -5.17 8.22 0.95
CA TYR A 71 -5.69 9.55 0.66
C TYR A 71 -4.63 10.37 -0.09
N GLU A 72 -5.04 10.95 -1.20
CA GLU A 72 -4.26 11.92 -1.96
C GLU A 72 -5.06 13.22 -1.97
N PRO A 73 -4.61 14.24 -1.22
CA PRO A 73 -5.33 15.50 -1.14
C PRO A 73 -5.28 16.25 -2.48
N ASP A 74 -6.35 16.96 -2.81
CA ASP A 74 -6.34 17.87 -3.93
C ASP A 74 -5.27 18.96 -3.74
N PRO A 75 -4.56 19.36 -4.79
CA PRO A 75 -3.61 20.45 -4.72
C PRO A 75 -4.29 21.73 -4.24
N TRP A 76 -3.60 22.49 -3.39
CA TRP A 76 -4.09 23.79 -2.96
C TRP A 76 -4.25 24.72 -4.18
N PRO A 77 -5.41 25.38 -4.38
CA PRO A 77 -5.74 26.07 -5.62
C PRO A 77 -4.93 27.36 -5.85
N GLU A 78 -4.32 27.90 -4.80
CA GLU A 78 -3.59 29.16 -4.86
C GLU A 78 -2.08 28.93 -4.67
N PRO A 79 -1.23 29.75 -5.31
CA PRO A 79 0.20 29.71 -5.05
C PRO A 79 0.50 30.00 -3.57
N VAL A 80 1.33 29.18 -2.94
CA VAL A 80 1.76 29.37 -1.56
C VAL A 80 3.27 29.63 -1.48
N ASN A 81 3.68 30.35 -0.45
CA ASN A 81 5.10 30.51 -0.15
C ASN A 81 5.58 29.26 0.62
N GLY A 82 6.33 28.39 -0.06
CA GLY A 82 6.84 27.15 0.51
C GLY A 82 7.72 27.34 1.76
N ALA A 83 8.45 28.46 1.87
CA ALA A 83 9.24 28.75 3.06
C ALA A 83 8.34 28.98 4.28
N VAL A 84 7.24 29.71 4.11
CA VAL A 84 6.26 29.95 5.19
C VAL A 84 5.62 28.63 5.63
N VAL A 85 5.21 27.77 4.69
CA VAL A 85 4.61 26.47 4.99
C VAL A 85 5.60 25.58 5.77
N MET A 86 6.88 25.55 5.35
CA MET A 86 7.91 24.77 6.06
C MET A 86 8.20 25.34 7.46
N ASP A 87 8.21 26.66 7.63
CA ASP A 87 8.39 27.28 8.93
C ASP A 87 7.22 27.00 9.88
N GLU A 88 5.98 26.99 9.37
CA GLU A 88 4.79 26.61 10.13
C GLU A 88 4.84 25.13 10.56
N ALA A 89 5.20 24.22 9.65
CA ALA A 89 5.38 22.81 9.96
C ALA A 89 6.49 22.60 11.02
N LEU A 90 7.59 23.32 10.90
CA LEU A 90 8.68 23.28 11.87
C LEU A 90 8.23 23.78 13.25
N LYS A 91 7.48 24.85 13.30
CA LYS A 91 6.91 25.42 14.53
C LYS A 91 5.94 24.42 15.18
N GLU A 92 5.11 23.77 14.38
CA GLU A 92 4.17 22.76 14.85
C GLU A 92 4.89 21.58 15.51
N ILE A 93 5.90 21.01 14.86
CA ILE A 93 6.71 19.94 15.44
C ILE A 93 7.33 20.37 16.78
N LYS A 94 7.92 21.55 16.83
CA LYS A 94 8.58 22.06 18.03
C LYS A 94 7.63 22.44 19.15
N SER A 95 6.35 22.72 18.86
CA SER A 95 5.34 23.01 19.88
C SER A 95 4.87 21.75 20.61
N HIS A 96 4.98 20.59 19.98
CA HIS A 96 4.50 19.32 20.55
C HIS A 96 5.59 18.47 21.17
N MET A 97 6.87 18.73 20.87
CA MET A 97 7.94 17.91 21.41
C MET A 97 9.27 18.66 21.58
N ALA A 98 10.03 18.23 22.58
CA ALA A 98 11.41 18.71 22.77
C ALA A 98 12.33 17.97 21.78
N ILE A 99 12.60 18.59 20.64
CA ILE A 99 13.48 18.07 19.58
C ILE A 99 14.54 19.09 19.20
N ARG A 100 15.75 18.65 18.88
CA ARG A 100 16.78 19.56 18.38
C ARG A 100 16.34 20.18 17.06
N HIS A 101 16.70 21.45 16.86
CA HIS A 101 16.28 22.21 15.69
C HIS A 101 16.65 21.50 14.38
N GLU A 102 17.85 20.97 14.28
CA GLU A 102 18.36 20.31 13.08
C GLU A 102 17.54 19.05 12.73
N HIS A 103 17.11 18.30 13.74
CA HIS A 103 16.30 17.11 13.54
C HIS A 103 14.87 17.47 13.09
N ALA A 104 14.29 18.53 13.66
CA ALA A 104 12.99 19.01 13.23
C ALA A 104 13.03 19.54 11.78
N VAL A 105 14.08 20.30 11.42
CA VAL A 105 14.30 20.77 10.03
C VAL A 105 14.46 19.59 9.08
N ALA A 106 15.28 18.59 9.43
CA ALA A 106 15.47 17.40 8.61
C ALA A 106 14.13 16.64 8.39
N SER A 107 13.31 16.54 9.43
CA SER A 107 11.99 15.90 9.33
C SER A 107 11.03 16.65 8.38
N VAL A 108 10.98 17.98 8.45
CA VAL A 108 10.18 18.81 7.54
C VAL A 108 10.68 18.70 6.10
N LEU A 109 11.99 18.83 5.88
CA LEU A 109 12.59 18.72 4.54
C LEU A 109 12.35 17.33 3.94
N TRP A 110 12.46 16.28 4.75
CA TRP A 110 12.15 14.93 4.32
C TRP A 110 10.66 14.77 3.97
N ALA A 111 9.76 15.34 4.76
CA ALA A 111 8.33 15.33 4.46
C ALA A 111 8.03 16.00 3.11
N VAL A 112 8.62 17.17 2.84
CA VAL A 112 8.51 17.85 1.53
C VAL A 112 9.06 16.96 0.41
N HIS A 113 10.22 16.33 0.62
CA HIS A 113 10.82 15.41 -0.37
C HIS A 113 9.84 14.27 -0.74
N THR A 114 9.02 13.76 0.19
CA THR A 114 8.09 12.67 -0.12
C THR A 114 7.06 13.02 -1.19
N HIS A 115 6.73 14.28 -1.41
CA HIS A 115 5.79 14.73 -2.44
C HIS A 115 6.37 14.74 -3.86
N VAL A 116 7.70 14.74 -3.97
CA VAL A 116 8.43 14.89 -5.24
C VAL A 116 9.59 13.87 -5.36
N TYR A 117 9.59 12.82 -4.56
CA TYR A 117 10.69 11.86 -4.48
C TYR A 117 11.01 11.18 -5.82
N ASP A 118 10.01 11.01 -6.67
CA ASP A 118 10.13 10.39 -7.98
C ASP A 118 10.86 11.28 -9.02
N LEU A 119 11.07 12.56 -8.70
CA LEU A 119 11.90 13.47 -9.48
C LEU A 119 13.40 13.36 -9.11
N PHE A 120 13.74 12.60 -8.08
CA PHE A 120 15.11 12.45 -7.59
C PHE A 120 15.68 11.08 -7.94
N LEU A 121 17.01 11.03 -8.09
CA LEU A 121 17.73 9.78 -8.28
C LEU A 121 17.79 8.93 -7.01
N HIS A 122 17.58 9.55 -5.86
CA HIS A 122 17.66 8.90 -4.56
C HIS A 122 16.56 9.43 -3.62
N SER A 123 15.96 8.53 -2.84
CA SER A 123 15.04 8.86 -1.78
C SER A 123 15.64 8.44 -0.43
N PRO A 124 16.15 9.39 0.36
CA PRO A 124 16.76 9.08 1.65
C PRO A 124 15.72 8.51 2.62
N ARG A 125 16.15 7.62 3.52
CA ARG A 125 15.32 7.10 4.60
C ARG A 125 15.32 8.08 5.76
N LEU A 126 14.15 8.33 6.36
CA LEU A 126 14.08 9.05 7.63
C LEU A 126 14.23 8.04 8.77
N ALA A 127 15.33 8.09 9.51
CA ALA A 127 15.53 7.27 10.70
C ALA A 127 15.19 8.07 11.96
N VAL A 128 14.13 7.65 12.66
CA VAL A 128 13.70 8.22 13.94
C VAL A 128 14.21 7.30 15.06
N ASN A 129 15.42 7.55 15.50
CA ASN A 129 16.11 6.75 16.52
C ASN A 129 15.85 7.31 17.91
N ALA A 130 15.25 6.52 18.79
CA ALA A 130 15.02 6.87 20.18
C ALA A 130 16.02 6.14 21.12
N PRO A 131 16.53 6.79 22.16
CA PRO A 131 17.40 6.13 23.13
C PRO A 131 16.65 5.12 23.99
N GLU A 132 15.36 5.40 24.27
CA GLU A 132 14.49 4.63 25.15
C GLU A 132 13.04 4.65 24.63
N ALA A 133 12.19 3.81 25.23
CA ALA A 133 10.75 3.84 25.00
C ALA A 133 10.14 5.18 25.45
N GLU A 134 8.95 5.52 24.94
CA GLU A 134 8.16 6.70 25.32
C GLU A 134 8.84 8.07 25.11
N CYS A 135 9.88 8.14 24.27
CA CYS A 135 10.56 9.39 23.90
C CYS A 135 9.81 10.24 22.85
N GLY A 136 8.55 9.97 22.55
CA GLY A 136 7.77 10.70 21.53
C GLY A 136 8.04 10.31 20.08
N LYS A 137 8.74 9.19 19.80
CA LYS A 137 9.04 8.67 18.47
C LYS A 137 7.77 8.50 17.63
N SER A 138 6.76 7.80 18.13
CA SER A 138 5.49 7.57 17.43
C SER A 138 4.74 8.88 17.19
N LEU A 139 4.75 9.82 18.15
CA LEU A 139 4.18 11.15 17.98
C LEU A 139 4.84 11.88 16.81
N LEU A 140 6.18 11.92 16.76
CA LEU A 140 6.89 12.55 15.66
C LEU A 140 6.53 11.88 14.33
N MET A 141 6.64 10.58 14.26
CA MET A 141 6.59 9.84 13.00
C MET A 141 5.17 9.72 12.44
N THR A 142 4.19 9.31 13.26
CA THR A 142 2.84 9.04 12.78
C THR A 142 1.92 10.25 12.84
N SER A 143 2.04 11.10 13.87
CA SER A 143 1.12 12.23 14.06
C SER A 143 1.65 13.54 13.45
N LEU A 144 2.93 13.87 13.64
CA LEU A 144 3.48 15.12 13.13
C LEU A 144 3.95 14.96 11.67
N VAL A 145 4.98 14.15 11.43
CA VAL A 145 5.52 13.91 10.08
C VAL A 145 4.49 13.19 9.20
N GLY A 146 3.73 12.24 9.75
CA GLY A 146 2.71 11.49 9.02
C GLY A 146 1.62 12.36 8.40
N ASN A 147 1.30 13.51 9.01
CA ASN A 147 0.34 14.47 8.45
C ASN A 147 0.97 15.40 7.38
N LEU A 148 2.30 15.39 7.24
CA LEU A 148 3.01 16.25 6.29
C LEU A 148 3.45 15.50 5.02
N VAL A 149 3.45 14.17 5.02
CA VAL A 149 3.93 13.35 3.91
C VAL A 149 2.83 13.00 2.91
N THR A 150 3.22 12.64 1.69
CA THR A 150 2.29 12.13 0.69
C THR A 150 1.88 10.69 1.01
N ARG A 151 0.62 10.33 0.80
CA ARG A 151 0.08 8.96 0.92
C ARG A 151 0.62 8.19 2.14
N PRO A 152 0.43 8.72 3.36
CA PRO A 152 0.99 8.11 4.57
C PRO A 152 0.42 6.72 4.81
N GLN A 153 1.30 5.75 5.04
CA GLN A 153 0.94 4.38 5.41
C GLN A 153 1.65 3.99 6.71
N PRO A 154 1.02 4.23 7.86
CA PRO A 154 1.54 3.73 9.14
C PRO A 154 1.58 2.20 9.17
N VAL A 155 2.65 1.66 9.72
CA VAL A 155 2.91 0.21 9.77
C VAL A 155 3.57 -0.13 11.10
N GLU A 156 2.99 -1.08 11.82
CA GLU A 156 3.57 -1.66 13.03
C GLU A 156 4.25 -3.00 12.72
N ILE A 157 3.63 -3.80 11.86
CA ILE A 157 4.15 -5.11 11.44
C ILE A 157 3.89 -5.29 9.94
N MET A 158 4.91 -5.67 9.20
CA MET A 158 4.78 -5.91 7.76
C MET A 158 5.69 -7.08 7.32
N LYS A 159 5.21 -7.83 6.34
CA LYS A 159 6.00 -8.85 5.65
C LYS A 159 6.50 -8.32 4.30
N PRO A 160 7.54 -8.93 3.69
CA PRO A 160 8.09 -8.47 2.42
C PRO A 160 7.06 -8.38 1.28
N ALA A 161 6.18 -9.39 1.16
CA ALA A 161 5.23 -9.45 0.06
C ALA A 161 4.21 -8.29 0.03
N PRO A 162 3.53 -7.93 1.15
CA PRO A 162 2.76 -6.71 1.22
C PRO A 162 3.55 -5.44 0.93
N PHE A 163 4.80 -5.33 1.42
CA PHE A 163 5.64 -4.16 1.23
C PHE A 163 5.85 -3.84 -0.25
N PHE A 164 6.45 -4.76 -1.02
CA PHE A 164 6.74 -4.46 -2.42
C PHE A 164 5.48 -4.38 -3.30
N ARG A 165 4.39 -5.10 -2.96
CA ARG A 165 3.13 -4.99 -3.69
C ARG A 165 2.45 -3.63 -3.48
N LEU A 166 2.48 -3.10 -2.27
CA LEU A 166 1.96 -1.75 -1.98
C LEU A 166 2.86 -0.67 -2.58
N ALA A 167 4.19 -0.83 -2.51
CA ALA A 167 5.13 0.08 -3.14
C ALA A 167 4.87 0.19 -4.65
N GLU A 168 4.66 -0.94 -5.34
CA GLU A 168 4.35 -0.98 -6.77
C GLU A 168 2.98 -0.35 -7.11
N SER A 169 1.92 -0.73 -6.38
CA SER A 169 0.55 -0.39 -6.76
C SER A 169 0.07 0.97 -6.25
N HIS A 170 0.55 1.41 -5.08
CA HIS A 170 0.04 2.60 -4.40
C HIS A 170 1.10 3.66 -4.12
N ARG A 171 2.39 3.32 -4.22
CA ARG A 171 3.52 4.23 -3.94
C ARG A 171 3.36 5.02 -2.62
N PRO A 172 3.08 4.35 -1.50
CA PRO A 172 2.86 5.01 -0.22
C PRO A 172 4.15 5.59 0.34
N CYS A 173 4.02 6.53 1.28
CA CYS A 173 5.09 6.84 2.22
C CYS A 173 4.93 5.91 3.44
N PHE A 174 5.78 4.90 3.56
CA PHE A 174 5.73 3.99 4.70
C PHE A 174 6.29 4.66 5.96
N LEU A 175 5.51 4.58 7.05
CA LEU A 175 5.88 5.04 8.38
C LEU A 175 5.95 3.80 9.27
N ILE A 176 7.14 3.17 9.32
CA ILE A 176 7.35 1.88 9.98
C ILE A 176 7.81 2.14 11.41
N ASP A 177 6.92 1.99 12.38
CA ASP A 177 7.25 2.11 13.79
C ASP A 177 7.73 0.77 14.36
N GLU A 178 8.50 0.81 15.46
CA GLU A 178 9.06 -0.37 16.14
C GLU A 178 9.82 -1.34 15.22
N CYS A 179 10.47 -0.79 14.19
CA CYS A 179 11.19 -1.60 13.20
C CYS A 179 12.32 -2.44 13.80
N ASP A 180 12.87 -2.05 14.96
CA ASP A 180 13.86 -2.80 15.71
C ASP A 180 13.36 -4.14 16.26
N VAL A 181 12.04 -4.33 16.32
CA VAL A 181 11.44 -5.59 16.78
C VAL A 181 11.37 -6.61 15.63
N PHE A 182 10.82 -6.25 14.48
CA PHE A 182 10.51 -7.22 13.42
C PHE A 182 11.47 -7.22 12.24
N ILE A 183 12.20 -6.14 11.98
CA ILE A 183 13.18 -6.09 10.86
C ILE A 183 14.36 -7.03 11.12
N LYS A 184 14.76 -7.23 12.38
CA LYS A 184 15.82 -8.18 12.71
C LYS A 184 15.50 -9.61 12.29
N GLU A 185 14.24 -9.96 12.32
CA GLU A 185 13.77 -11.32 12.04
C GLU A 185 13.50 -11.56 10.55
N ASP A 186 13.46 -10.50 9.74
CA ASP A 186 13.10 -10.58 8.32
C ASP A 186 14.12 -9.86 7.43
N SER A 187 15.18 -10.60 7.08
CA SER A 187 16.25 -10.10 6.21
C SER A 187 15.76 -9.70 4.81
N ASP A 188 14.68 -10.33 4.31
CA ASP A 188 14.10 -10.04 3.00
C ASP A 188 13.40 -8.68 2.99
N LEU A 189 12.69 -8.36 4.08
CA LEU A 189 12.07 -7.03 4.24
C LEU A 189 13.13 -5.94 4.33
N LEU A 190 14.17 -6.15 5.13
CA LEU A 190 15.29 -5.22 5.24
C LEU A 190 15.98 -5.01 3.89
N ALA A 191 16.23 -6.09 3.14
CA ALA A 191 16.82 -6.00 1.81
C ALA A 191 15.91 -5.23 0.83
N ALA A 192 14.59 -5.44 0.88
CA ALA A 192 13.63 -4.72 0.05
C ALA A 192 13.61 -3.21 0.38
N ILE A 193 13.64 -2.84 1.66
CA ILE A 193 13.73 -1.46 2.13
C ILE A 193 15.05 -0.83 1.67
N ASN A 194 16.17 -1.54 1.85
CA ASN A 194 17.49 -1.05 1.47
C ASN A 194 17.64 -0.83 -0.04
N ASN A 195 17.08 -1.70 -0.87
CA ASN A 195 17.15 -1.57 -2.32
C ASN A 195 16.25 -0.44 -2.87
N GLY A 196 15.24 -0.03 -2.11
CA GLY A 196 14.25 0.95 -2.55
C GLY A 196 14.66 2.42 -2.44
N TRP A 197 15.93 2.74 -2.19
CA TRP A 197 16.39 4.14 -2.11
C TRP A 197 16.63 4.79 -3.47
N GLN A 198 16.62 3.99 -4.55
CA GLN A 198 16.84 4.44 -5.93
C GLN A 198 15.77 3.84 -6.87
N PRO A 199 15.46 4.50 -8.01
CA PRO A 199 14.38 4.08 -8.93
C PRO A 199 14.52 2.67 -9.49
N GLN A 200 15.75 2.16 -9.62
CA GLN A 200 16.04 0.80 -10.10
C GLN A 200 15.88 -0.26 -9.02
N GLY A 201 15.69 0.17 -7.77
CA GLY A 201 15.51 -0.74 -6.64
C GLY A 201 14.21 -1.53 -6.74
N GLY A 202 14.30 -2.83 -6.47
CA GLY A 202 13.14 -3.70 -6.50
C GLY A 202 13.44 -5.13 -6.13
N VAL A 203 12.41 -5.94 -6.19
CA VAL A 203 12.46 -7.38 -5.95
C VAL A 203 11.88 -8.14 -7.14
N ILE A 204 12.46 -9.28 -7.48
CA ILE A 204 11.92 -10.18 -8.49
C ILE A 204 11.20 -11.31 -7.77
N ARG A 205 9.94 -11.56 -8.17
CA ARG A 205 9.11 -12.66 -7.65
C ARG A 205 8.35 -13.31 -8.78
N CYS A 206 8.21 -14.64 -8.69
CA CYS A 206 7.34 -15.39 -9.59
C CYS A 206 5.88 -15.18 -9.18
N ILE A 207 5.00 -14.98 -10.16
CA ILE A 207 3.56 -14.83 -9.97
C ILE A 207 2.78 -15.72 -10.90
N GLY A 208 1.53 -16.00 -10.51
CA GLY A 208 0.63 -16.89 -11.28
C GLY A 208 1.00 -18.35 -11.19
N ASP A 209 0.20 -19.18 -11.84
CA ASP A 209 0.38 -20.65 -11.87
C ASP A 209 1.57 -21.05 -12.77
N ASP A 210 1.98 -20.18 -13.69
CA ASP A 210 3.08 -20.38 -14.64
C ASP A 210 4.44 -19.91 -14.09
N PHE A 211 4.47 -19.43 -12.82
CA PHE A 211 5.68 -18.95 -12.16
C PHE A 211 6.40 -17.82 -12.93
N GLU A 212 5.67 -16.95 -13.61
CA GLU A 212 6.24 -15.88 -14.42
C GLU A 212 7.05 -14.90 -13.54
N PRO A 213 8.35 -14.67 -13.80
CA PRO A 213 9.15 -13.74 -13.02
C PRO A 213 8.73 -12.31 -13.34
N ARG A 214 8.42 -11.52 -12.31
CA ARG A 214 8.12 -10.09 -12.43
C ARG A 214 8.95 -9.27 -11.46
N HIS A 215 9.34 -8.09 -11.91
CA HIS A 215 10.00 -7.08 -11.10
C HIS A 215 8.95 -6.19 -10.43
N PHE A 216 9.08 -6.01 -9.12
CA PHE A 216 8.27 -5.09 -8.32
C PHE A 216 9.19 -3.98 -7.82
N THR A 217 8.84 -2.73 -8.05
CA THR A 217 9.60 -1.62 -7.47
C THR A 217 9.45 -1.58 -5.96
N THR A 218 10.53 -1.20 -5.29
CA THR A 218 10.53 -0.85 -3.87
C THR A 218 10.88 0.62 -3.65
N PHE A 219 10.98 1.40 -4.75
CA PHE A 219 11.29 2.81 -4.72
C PHE A 219 10.10 3.61 -4.19
N THR A 220 10.16 3.93 -2.91
CA THR A 220 9.13 4.71 -2.20
C THR A 220 9.74 5.34 -0.96
N PRO A 221 9.24 6.48 -0.46
CA PRO A 221 9.71 7.06 0.78
C PRO A 221 9.42 6.14 1.97
N VAL A 222 10.40 5.99 2.87
CA VAL A 222 10.26 5.18 4.08
C VAL A 222 10.84 5.91 5.28
N ALA A 223 10.04 6.06 6.33
CA ALA A 223 10.50 6.43 7.66
C ALA A 223 10.59 5.16 8.54
N LEU A 224 11.67 5.04 9.29
CA LEU A 224 11.97 3.92 10.17
C LEU A 224 12.09 4.44 11.61
N GLY A 225 11.18 4.00 12.48
CA GLY A 225 11.19 4.32 13.89
C GLY A 225 11.60 3.13 14.74
N GLY A 226 12.47 3.34 15.72
CA GLY A 226 12.89 2.26 16.62
C GLY A 226 13.81 2.72 17.73
N ILE A 227 14.24 1.77 18.56
CA ILE A 227 15.15 2.00 19.67
C ILE A 227 16.54 1.47 19.26
N LYS A 228 17.56 2.33 19.37
CA LYS A 228 18.94 1.95 19.05
C LYS A 228 19.08 1.38 17.64
N LEU A 229 18.50 2.07 16.67
CA LEU A 229 18.44 1.64 15.27
C LEU A 229 19.82 1.33 14.68
N GLU A 230 20.87 2.00 15.16
CA GLU A 230 22.25 1.73 14.76
C GLU A 230 22.73 0.30 15.04
N LYS A 231 22.04 -0.43 15.91
CA LYS A 231 22.32 -1.85 16.21
C LYS A 231 21.51 -2.81 15.33
N VAL A 232 20.50 -2.31 14.65
CA VAL A 232 19.54 -3.11 13.87
C VAL A 232 19.71 -2.90 12.39
N LEU A 233 19.89 -1.65 11.99
CA LEU A 233 20.01 -1.26 10.61
C LEU A 233 21.50 -1.15 10.21
N PRO A 234 21.90 -1.66 9.05
CA PRO A 234 23.24 -1.45 8.55
C PRO A 234 23.50 0.04 8.29
N ALA A 235 24.77 0.45 8.34
CA ALA A 235 25.18 1.83 8.09
C ALA A 235 24.67 2.37 6.73
N THR A 236 24.54 1.49 5.74
CA THR A 236 23.99 1.82 4.41
C THR A 236 22.52 2.23 4.42
N THR A 237 21.77 1.89 5.47
CA THR A 237 20.37 2.32 5.64
C THR A 237 20.29 3.66 6.36
N LEU A 238 21.30 3.99 7.18
CA LEU A 238 21.34 5.17 8.04
C LEU A 238 22.17 6.33 7.46
N SER A 239 22.81 6.13 6.31
CA SER A 239 23.68 7.10 5.64
C SER A 239 22.94 8.04 4.70
#